data_5eb99c8a923c34814473509a7b1323be
#
_entry.id   5eb99c8a923c34814473509a7b1323be
#
_cell.length_a   1.000
_cell.length_b   1.000
_cell.length_c   1.000
_cell.angle_alpha   90.00
_cell.angle_beta   90.00
_cell.angle_gamma   90.00
#
_symmetry.space_group_name_H-M   'P 1'
#
loop_
_entity.id
_entity.type
_entity.pdbx_description
1 polymer ?
#
loop_
_entity_poly.entity_id
_entity_poly.type
_entity_poly.pdbx_seq_one_letter_code
_entity_poly.pdbx_strand_id
1 'polypeptide(L)'
;CAGCGETPYIKLVTQLYGDRMMIANATGCSSIYGGSAPTVPYSVNKKGFGPAWANSLFEDNAEFGFGMNLATTQRRAKLADTVEKLIAVEYCDANLKAAGKEWLDNMDDAEGSRKAAEKLIAELNASVDPDLTGTPYEKEWLANGKKCVCEACTLGREVLANKDLLVKKSQWIFGGDGWAYDI
;
A
#
# COMPACT_ATOMS: atom_id res chain seq x y z
N CYS A 1 1.07 -30.80 6.22
CA CYS A 1 0.07 -29.70 6.20
C CYS A 1 -1.33 -30.18 6.59
N ALA A 2 -1.75 -31.37 6.20
CA ALA A 2 -3.03 -31.94 6.63
C ALA A 2 -3.05 -32.14 8.15
N GLY A 3 -4.03 -31.54 8.84
CA GLY A 3 -4.13 -31.57 10.30
C GLY A 3 -3.15 -30.66 11.03
N CYS A 4 -2.42 -29.77 10.34
CA CYS A 4 -1.56 -28.78 10.96
C CYS A 4 -2.37 -27.77 11.77
N GLY A 5 -1.97 -27.52 13.03
CA GLY A 5 -2.64 -26.57 13.91
C GLY A 5 -2.41 -25.09 13.57
N GLU A 6 -1.41 -24.76 12.76
CA GLU A 6 -1.08 -23.39 12.32
C GLU A 6 -2.01 -22.88 11.21
N THR A 7 -2.31 -23.72 10.23
CA THR A 7 -3.03 -23.27 9.01
C THR A 7 -4.40 -22.64 9.26
N PRO A 8 -5.20 -23.07 10.26
CA PRO A 8 -6.45 -22.40 10.62
C PRO A 8 -6.26 -20.95 11.09
N TYR A 9 -5.19 -20.69 11.85
CA TYR A 9 -4.86 -19.33 12.33
C TYR A 9 -4.39 -18.44 11.18
N ILE A 10 -3.56 -18.96 10.28
CA ILE A 10 -3.13 -18.24 9.09
C ILE A 10 -4.34 -17.86 8.22
N LYS A 11 -5.28 -18.80 8.05
CA LYS A 11 -6.53 -18.53 7.33
C LYS A 11 -7.35 -17.43 8.00
N LEU A 12 -7.52 -17.47 9.33
CA LEU A 12 -8.26 -16.47 10.07
C LEU A 12 -7.64 -15.09 9.95
N VAL A 13 -6.33 -14.97 10.16
CA VAL A 13 -5.59 -13.71 10.07
C VAL A 13 -5.66 -13.14 8.65
N THR A 14 -5.55 -14.00 7.63
CA THR A 14 -5.67 -13.60 6.23
C THR A 14 -7.09 -13.11 5.91
N GLN A 15 -8.13 -13.71 6.46
CA GLN A 15 -9.51 -13.22 6.28
C GLN A 15 -9.74 -11.85 6.91
N LEU A 16 -9.09 -11.56 8.05
CA LEU A 16 -9.24 -10.30 8.77
C LEU A 16 -8.40 -9.15 8.19
N TYR A 17 -7.22 -9.44 7.70
CA TYR A 17 -6.22 -8.42 7.35
C TYR A 17 -5.64 -8.56 5.95
N GLY A 18 -5.97 -9.62 5.21
CA GLY A 18 -5.29 -10.05 3.98
C GLY A 18 -5.15 -8.97 2.92
N ASP A 19 -6.14 -8.09 2.77
CA ASP A 19 -6.15 -7.03 1.76
C ASP A 19 -5.11 -5.91 2.00
N ARG A 20 -4.51 -5.87 3.19
CA ARG A 20 -3.46 -4.91 3.57
C ARG A 20 -2.27 -5.55 4.29
N MET A 21 -2.22 -6.89 4.30
CA MET A 21 -1.12 -7.63 4.93
C MET A 21 0.17 -7.55 4.13
N MET A 22 1.27 -7.44 4.87
CA MET A 22 2.62 -7.70 4.40
C MET A 22 3.23 -8.77 5.30
N ILE A 23 3.74 -9.83 4.72
CA ILE A 23 4.21 -11.02 5.42
C ILE A 23 5.68 -11.25 5.12
N ALA A 24 6.51 -11.19 6.15
CA ALA A 24 7.86 -11.74 6.16
C ALA A 24 7.77 -13.17 6.67
N ASN A 25 8.17 -14.15 5.87
CA ASN A 25 8.04 -15.56 6.19
C ASN A 25 9.39 -16.22 6.36
N ALA A 26 9.59 -16.94 7.46
CA ALA A 26 10.78 -17.75 7.67
C ALA A 26 10.70 -19.03 6.82
N THR A 27 11.81 -19.40 6.19
CA THR A 27 11.91 -20.66 5.47
C THR A 27 11.62 -21.84 6.40
N GLY A 28 10.73 -22.74 6.00
CA GLY A 28 10.27 -23.89 6.77
C GLY A 28 8.90 -24.35 6.33
N CYS A 29 8.11 -24.89 7.26
CA CYS A 29 6.74 -25.37 6.98
C CYS A 29 5.83 -24.26 6.41
N SER A 30 5.97 -23.05 6.91
CA SER A 30 5.20 -21.88 6.41
C SER A 30 5.54 -21.48 4.99
N SER A 31 6.75 -21.80 4.48
CA SER A 31 7.09 -21.66 3.06
C SER A 31 6.35 -22.68 2.20
N ILE A 32 6.15 -23.88 2.72
CA ILE A 32 5.51 -24.97 1.99
C ILE A 32 4.01 -24.68 1.81
N TYR A 33 3.27 -24.44 2.88
CA TYR A 33 1.84 -24.13 2.75
C TYR A 33 1.58 -22.71 2.24
N GLY A 34 2.54 -21.79 2.39
CA GLY A 34 2.41 -20.41 1.97
C GLY A 34 2.81 -20.12 0.53
N GLY A 35 3.68 -20.94 -0.07
CA GLY A 35 4.22 -20.68 -1.40
C GLY A 35 4.30 -21.88 -2.34
N SER A 36 4.42 -23.10 -1.84
CA SER A 36 4.72 -24.28 -2.67
C SER A 36 3.57 -25.29 -2.79
N ALA A 37 2.72 -25.40 -1.76
CA ALA A 37 1.60 -26.33 -1.78
C ALA A 37 0.42 -25.76 -2.60
N PRO A 38 -0.34 -26.61 -3.33
CA PRO A 38 -1.52 -26.15 -4.07
C PRO A 38 -2.66 -25.63 -3.18
N THR A 39 -2.58 -25.89 -1.87
CA THR A 39 -3.54 -25.46 -0.84
C THR A 39 -3.12 -24.18 -0.14
N VAL A 40 -2.38 -23.32 -0.82
CA VAL A 40 -1.95 -22.01 -0.29
C VAL A 40 -3.15 -21.23 0.27
N PRO A 41 -3.09 -20.77 1.56
CA PRO A 41 -4.21 -20.07 2.21
C PRO A 41 -4.36 -18.63 1.75
N TYR A 42 -3.37 -18.08 1.06
CA TYR A 42 -3.35 -16.69 0.60
C TYR A 42 -4.11 -16.54 -0.71
N SER A 43 -4.96 -15.54 -0.77
CA SER A 43 -5.79 -15.25 -1.93
C SER A 43 -6.08 -13.75 -2.01
N VAL A 44 -6.64 -13.31 -3.12
CA VAL A 44 -7.12 -11.94 -3.31
C VAL A 44 -8.62 -11.86 -3.06
N ASN A 45 -9.08 -10.71 -2.59
CA ASN A 45 -10.48 -10.41 -2.44
C ASN A 45 -11.13 -10.05 -3.80
N LYS A 46 -12.45 -9.78 -3.81
CA LYS A 46 -13.19 -9.40 -5.04
C LYS A 46 -12.67 -8.12 -5.70
N LYS A 47 -11.96 -7.25 -4.97
CA LYS A 47 -11.33 -6.03 -5.48
C LYS A 47 -9.89 -6.26 -5.99
N GLY A 48 -9.37 -7.50 -5.94
CA GLY A 48 -8.02 -7.85 -6.38
C GLY A 48 -6.92 -7.62 -5.34
N PHE A 49 -7.25 -7.29 -4.09
CA PHE A 49 -6.29 -7.08 -3.02
C PHE A 49 -6.07 -8.35 -2.20
N GLY A 50 -4.83 -8.62 -1.86
CA GLY A 50 -4.44 -9.75 -1.04
C GLY A 50 -3.08 -9.53 -0.38
N PRO A 51 -2.59 -10.49 0.43
CA PRO A 51 -1.32 -10.37 1.12
C PRO A 51 -0.15 -10.22 0.16
N ALA A 52 0.79 -9.33 0.51
CA ALA A 52 2.14 -9.34 -0.04
C ALA A 52 2.98 -10.29 0.82
N TRP A 53 3.49 -11.36 0.23
CA TRP A 53 4.24 -12.40 0.92
C TRP A 53 5.66 -12.50 0.36
N ALA A 54 6.65 -12.51 1.24
CA ALA A 54 8.04 -12.71 0.88
C ALA A 54 8.70 -13.66 1.85
N ASN A 55 9.45 -14.63 1.30
CA ASN A 55 10.20 -15.58 2.07
C ASN A 55 11.62 -15.07 2.35
N SER A 56 12.08 -15.23 3.58
CA SER A 56 13.46 -14.97 3.98
C SER A 56 14.18 -16.28 4.32
N LEU A 57 15.45 -16.19 4.68
CA LEU A 57 16.14 -17.32 5.31
C LEU A 57 15.59 -17.55 6.72
N PHE A 58 15.80 -18.75 7.23
CA PHE A 58 15.34 -19.13 8.57
C PHE A 58 15.92 -18.22 9.66
N GLU A 59 17.20 -17.87 9.52
CA GLU A 59 17.97 -17.14 10.54
C GLU A 59 17.67 -15.64 10.59
N ASP A 60 17.19 -15.04 9.50
CA ASP A 60 17.11 -13.58 9.33
C ASP A 60 15.68 -13.02 9.25
N ASN A 61 14.68 -13.85 9.50
CA ASN A 61 13.28 -13.44 9.27
C ASN A 61 12.81 -12.30 10.18
N ALA A 62 13.33 -12.20 11.39
CA ALA A 62 12.99 -11.11 12.31
C ALA A 62 13.51 -9.77 11.76
N GLU A 63 14.76 -9.72 11.34
CA GLU A 63 15.42 -8.56 10.75
C GLU A 63 14.78 -8.18 9.43
N PHE A 64 14.46 -9.17 8.61
CA PHE A 64 13.77 -8.97 7.34
C PHE A 64 12.39 -8.34 7.53
N GLY A 65 11.59 -8.88 8.45
CA GLY A 65 10.27 -8.33 8.78
C GLY A 65 10.35 -6.93 9.39
N PHE A 66 11.34 -6.69 10.25
CA PHE A 66 11.62 -5.35 10.78
C PHE A 66 12.00 -4.37 9.66
N GLY A 67 12.88 -4.78 8.75
CA GLY A 67 13.27 -3.97 7.59
C GLY A 67 12.10 -3.63 6.68
N MET A 68 11.19 -4.57 6.42
CA MET A 68 9.96 -4.34 5.66
C MET A 68 9.06 -3.30 6.34
N ASN A 69 8.89 -3.41 7.66
CA ASN A 69 8.09 -2.45 8.43
C ASN A 69 8.72 -1.06 8.41
N LEU A 70 10.02 -0.96 8.62
CA LEU A 70 10.76 0.30 8.58
C LEU A 70 10.65 0.97 7.21
N ALA A 71 10.88 0.23 6.14
CA ALA A 71 10.76 0.72 4.77
C ALA A 71 9.35 1.23 4.46
N THR A 72 8.32 0.49 4.87
CA THR A 72 6.92 0.88 4.68
C THR A 72 6.59 2.15 5.46
N THR A 73 7.05 2.25 6.71
CA THR A 73 6.85 3.43 7.56
C THR A 73 7.51 4.68 6.96
N GLN A 74 8.76 4.56 6.52
CA GLN A 74 9.48 5.66 5.89
C GLN A 74 8.83 6.11 4.58
N ARG A 75 8.42 5.16 3.74
CA ARG A 75 7.73 5.48 2.47
C ARG A 75 6.37 6.15 2.72
N ARG A 76 5.64 5.73 3.74
CA ARG A 76 4.38 6.37 4.14
C ARG A 76 4.61 7.78 4.67
N ALA A 77 5.65 8.00 5.48
CA ALA A 77 6.01 9.33 5.96
C ALA A 77 6.38 10.27 4.79
N LYS A 78 7.16 9.78 3.83
CA LYS A 78 7.44 10.54 2.60
C LYS A 78 6.18 10.85 1.81
N LEU A 79 5.25 9.90 1.71
CA LEU A 79 3.98 10.11 1.02
C LEU A 79 3.12 11.16 1.73
N ALA A 80 3.11 11.18 3.08
CA ALA A 80 2.43 12.21 3.85
C ALA A 80 3.00 13.60 3.56
N ASP A 81 4.33 13.76 3.56
CA ASP A 81 5.01 14.99 3.17
C ASP A 81 4.63 15.43 1.74
N THR A 82 4.52 14.49 0.80
CA THR A 82 4.08 14.79 -0.57
C THR A 82 2.63 15.28 -0.61
N VAL A 83 1.73 14.65 0.17
CA VAL A 83 0.32 15.10 0.28
C VAL A 83 0.23 16.46 0.96
N GLU A 84 1.00 16.72 2.02
CA GLU A 84 1.07 18.03 2.68
C GLU A 84 1.49 19.13 1.69
N LYS A 85 2.53 18.88 0.90
CA LYS A 85 2.96 19.80 -0.16
C LYS A 85 1.86 20.02 -1.20
N LEU A 86 1.19 18.96 -1.64
CA LEU A 86 0.11 19.04 -2.61
C LEU A 86 -1.02 19.94 -2.14
N ILE A 87 -1.51 19.77 -0.91
CA ILE A 87 -2.60 20.58 -0.36
C ILE A 87 -2.20 22.01 -0.03
N ALA A 88 -0.90 22.28 0.11
CA ALA A 88 -0.34 23.62 0.33
C ALA A 88 -0.28 24.44 -0.98
N VAL A 89 -0.33 23.81 -2.15
CA VAL A 89 -0.35 24.52 -3.43
C VAL A 89 -1.58 25.43 -3.51
N GLU A 90 -1.39 26.73 -3.77
CA GLU A 90 -2.45 27.73 -3.70
C GLU A 90 -3.62 27.41 -4.67
N TYR A 91 -3.30 27.04 -5.90
CA TYR A 91 -4.26 26.74 -6.97
C TYR A 91 -4.73 25.27 -7.01
N CYS A 92 -4.39 24.48 -6.00
CA CYS A 92 -4.91 23.12 -5.88
C CYS A 92 -6.41 23.15 -5.60
N ASP A 93 -7.15 22.24 -6.23
CA ASP A 93 -8.61 22.13 -6.07
C ASP A 93 -9.04 21.98 -4.61
N ALA A 94 -10.14 22.62 -4.22
CA ALA A 94 -10.63 22.64 -2.85
C ALA A 94 -11.06 21.25 -2.34
N ASN A 95 -11.65 20.42 -3.22
CA ASN A 95 -12.06 19.06 -2.85
C ASN A 95 -10.84 18.18 -2.65
N LEU A 96 -9.83 18.33 -3.52
CA LEU A 96 -8.55 17.62 -3.40
C LEU A 96 -7.82 18.01 -2.11
N LYS A 97 -7.81 19.30 -1.74
CA LYS A 97 -7.27 19.76 -0.45
C LYS A 97 -7.99 19.13 0.73
N ALA A 98 -9.33 19.09 0.70
CA ALA A 98 -10.14 18.48 1.75
C ALA A 98 -9.88 16.97 1.86
N ALA A 99 -9.83 16.26 0.74
CA ALA A 99 -9.55 14.83 0.71
C ALA A 99 -8.12 14.50 1.19
N GLY A 100 -7.13 15.32 0.80
CA GLY A 100 -5.76 15.18 1.29
C GLY A 100 -5.65 15.37 2.80
N LYS A 101 -6.31 16.39 3.35
CA LYS A 101 -6.37 16.62 4.78
C LYS A 101 -7.08 15.48 5.52
N GLU A 102 -8.24 15.01 5.01
CA GLU A 102 -8.95 13.87 5.59
C GLU A 102 -8.06 12.62 5.65
N TRP A 103 -7.25 12.39 4.61
CA TRP A 103 -6.31 11.28 4.59
C TRP A 103 -5.20 11.45 5.64
N LEU A 104 -4.57 12.62 5.75
CA LEU A 104 -3.54 12.91 6.75
C LEU A 104 -4.05 12.71 8.17
N ASP A 105 -5.27 13.15 8.46
CA ASP A 105 -5.88 13.02 9.78
C ASP A 105 -6.22 11.55 10.14
N ASN A 106 -6.40 10.67 9.14
CA ASN A 106 -6.81 9.27 9.32
C ASN A 106 -5.74 8.26 8.89
N MET A 107 -4.55 8.68 8.48
CA MET A 107 -3.56 7.78 7.88
C MET A 107 -3.12 6.64 8.81
N ASP A 108 -3.21 6.81 10.11
CA ASP A 108 -2.79 5.82 11.10
C ASP A 108 -3.93 4.90 11.56
N ASP A 109 -5.16 5.15 11.15
CA ASP A 109 -6.26 4.22 11.33
C ASP A 109 -6.44 3.31 10.11
N ALA A 110 -6.75 2.03 10.35
CA ALA A 110 -6.84 1.04 9.27
C ALA A 110 -8.01 1.29 8.31
N GLU A 111 -9.21 1.48 8.87
CA GLU A 111 -10.41 1.71 8.08
C GLU A 111 -10.55 3.18 7.65
N GLY A 112 -10.14 4.10 8.52
CA GLY A 112 -10.09 5.54 8.21
C GLY A 112 -9.18 5.81 7.02
N SER A 113 -7.94 5.28 7.04
CA SER A 113 -7.01 5.44 5.93
C SER A 113 -7.54 4.85 4.62
N ARG A 114 -8.28 3.74 4.65
CA ARG A 114 -8.89 3.13 3.46
C ARG A 114 -9.95 4.05 2.85
N LYS A 115 -10.90 4.51 3.67
CA LYS A 115 -11.98 5.39 3.21
C LYS A 115 -11.46 6.72 2.69
N ALA A 116 -10.51 7.31 3.41
CA ALA A 116 -9.87 8.55 3.01
C ALA A 116 -9.02 8.36 1.73
N ALA A 117 -8.32 7.22 1.59
CA ALA A 117 -7.56 6.90 0.38
C ALA A 117 -8.46 6.76 -0.85
N GLU A 118 -9.62 6.10 -0.74
CA GLU A 118 -10.58 5.98 -1.84
C GLU A 118 -11.05 7.36 -2.33
N LYS A 119 -11.35 8.29 -1.40
CA LYS A 119 -11.72 9.68 -1.73
C LYS A 119 -10.56 10.43 -2.39
N LEU A 120 -9.38 10.38 -1.77
CA LEU A 120 -8.19 11.07 -2.28
C LEU A 120 -7.82 10.59 -3.69
N ILE A 121 -7.87 9.28 -3.95
CA ILE A 121 -7.61 8.73 -5.28
C ILE A 121 -8.67 9.19 -6.29
N ALA A 122 -9.95 9.28 -5.90
CA ALA A 122 -11.00 9.77 -6.78
C ALA A 122 -10.77 11.24 -7.18
N GLU A 123 -10.47 12.12 -6.22
CA GLU A 123 -10.17 13.53 -6.47
C GLU A 123 -8.87 13.71 -7.29
N LEU A 124 -7.84 12.91 -7.01
CA LEU A 124 -6.60 12.93 -7.81
C LEU A 124 -6.85 12.52 -9.26
N ASN A 125 -7.63 11.47 -9.51
CA ASN A 125 -7.97 11.06 -10.87
C ASN A 125 -8.82 12.09 -11.62
N ALA A 126 -9.60 12.90 -10.92
CA ALA A 126 -10.39 13.98 -11.52
C ALA A 126 -9.57 15.24 -11.81
N SER A 127 -8.53 15.51 -10.99
CA SER A 127 -7.81 16.79 -11.02
C SER A 127 -6.42 16.71 -11.66
N VAL A 128 -5.79 15.53 -11.68
CA VAL A 128 -4.44 15.35 -12.23
C VAL A 128 -4.50 15.13 -13.73
N ASP A 129 -3.64 15.84 -14.45
CA ASP A 129 -3.53 15.78 -15.90
C ASP A 129 -4.87 16.08 -16.62
N PRO A 130 -5.49 17.24 -16.38
CA PRO A 130 -6.73 17.62 -17.04
C PRO A 130 -6.52 17.74 -18.56
N ASP A 131 -7.61 17.58 -19.32
CA ASP A 131 -7.59 17.82 -20.75
C ASP A 131 -7.45 19.34 -21.00
N LEU A 132 -6.33 19.74 -21.60
CA LEU A 132 -6.02 21.14 -21.90
C LEU A 132 -6.27 21.52 -23.38
N THR A 133 -6.99 20.69 -24.13
CA THR A 133 -7.35 20.96 -25.52
C THR A 133 -8.11 22.29 -25.62
N GLY A 134 -7.69 23.16 -26.55
CA GLY A 134 -8.30 24.48 -26.77
C GLY A 134 -7.89 25.55 -25.75
N THR A 135 -6.99 25.25 -24.82
CA THR A 135 -6.44 26.24 -23.87
C THR A 135 -5.13 26.84 -24.39
N PRO A 136 -4.67 27.97 -23.84
CA PRO A 136 -3.36 28.56 -24.18
C PRO A 136 -2.18 27.60 -23.89
N TYR A 137 -2.36 26.60 -23.04
CA TYR A 137 -1.35 25.63 -22.61
C TYR A 137 -1.32 24.34 -23.45
N GLU A 138 -2.20 24.21 -24.46
CA GLU A 138 -2.33 23.00 -25.26
C GLU A 138 -1.01 22.56 -25.93
N LYS A 139 -0.24 23.51 -26.46
CA LYS A 139 1.04 23.22 -27.13
C LYS A 139 2.05 22.56 -26.18
N GLU A 140 2.19 23.10 -24.97
CA GLU A 140 3.10 22.58 -23.95
C GLU A 140 2.61 21.22 -23.44
N TRP A 141 1.29 21.10 -23.21
CA TRP A 141 0.65 19.86 -22.80
C TRP A 141 0.85 18.71 -23.81
N LEU A 142 0.69 18.98 -25.11
CA LEU A 142 0.96 18.03 -26.18
C LEU A 142 2.45 17.64 -26.24
N ALA A 143 3.35 18.62 -26.12
CA ALA A 143 4.79 18.38 -26.10
C ALA A 143 5.24 17.50 -24.92
N ASN A 144 4.53 17.60 -23.78
CA ASN A 144 4.77 16.80 -22.58
C ASN A 144 3.94 15.48 -22.53
N GLY A 145 3.50 14.97 -23.68
CA GLY A 145 2.77 13.71 -23.78
C GLY A 145 1.41 13.75 -23.08
N LYS A 146 0.70 14.87 -23.20
CA LYS A 146 -0.61 15.13 -22.56
C LYS A 146 -0.56 15.13 -21.02
N LYS A 147 0.56 15.56 -20.44
CA LYS A 147 0.73 15.71 -18.99
C LYS A 147 0.85 17.19 -18.62
N CYS A 148 0.13 17.59 -17.58
CA CYS A 148 0.29 18.93 -17.01
C CYS A 148 1.59 18.98 -16.21
N VAL A 149 2.39 20.02 -16.43
CA VAL A 149 3.70 20.21 -15.75
C VAL A 149 3.61 21.07 -14.47
N CYS A 150 2.40 21.50 -14.09
CA CYS A 150 2.23 22.26 -12.87
C CYS A 150 2.60 21.43 -11.61
N GLU A 151 2.95 22.12 -10.55
CA GLU A 151 3.38 21.49 -9.29
C GLU A 151 2.32 20.56 -8.72
N ALA A 152 1.05 20.97 -8.69
CA ALA A 152 -0.04 20.15 -8.17
C ALA A 152 -0.20 18.83 -8.94
N CYS A 153 -0.15 18.86 -10.29
CA CYS A 153 -0.22 17.64 -11.09
C CYS A 153 1.01 16.75 -10.91
N THR A 154 2.18 17.34 -10.73
CA THR A 154 3.42 16.59 -10.50
C THR A 154 3.38 15.85 -9.16
N LEU A 155 3.02 16.55 -8.08
CA LEU A 155 2.82 15.95 -6.76
C LEU A 155 1.67 14.93 -6.76
N GLY A 156 0.56 15.24 -7.42
CA GLY A 156 -0.57 14.32 -7.55
C GLY A 156 -0.22 13.01 -8.25
N ARG A 157 0.60 13.05 -9.31
CA ARG A 157 1.13 11.84 -9.96
C ARG A 157 2.03 11.03 -9.03
N GLU A 158 2.85 11.70 -8.21
CA GLU A 158 3.69 11.00 -7.22
C GLU A 158 2.83 10.28 -6.18
N VAL A 159 1.75 10.91 -5.71
CA VAL A 159 0.78 10.27 -4.81
C VAL A 159 0.11 9.07 -5.49
N LEU A 160 -0.38 9.22 -6.72
CA LEU A 160 -1.01 8.13 -7.49
C LEU A 160 -0.05 6.96 -7.76
N ALA A 161 1.23 7.25 -8.04
CA ALA A 161 2.25 6.22 -8.23
C ALA A 161 2.51 5.40 -6.95
N ASN A 162 2.24 5.97 -5.78
CA ASN A 162 2.40 5.35 -4.47
C ASN A 162 1.06 5.03 -3.78
N LYS A 163 -0.04 4.98 -4.52
CA LYS A 163 -1.40 4.78 -3.97
C LYS A 163 -1.55 3.55 -3.07
N ASP A 164 -0.75 2.51 -3.30
CA ASP A 164 -0.76 1.29 -2.50
C ASP A 164 -0.34 1.53 -1.03
N LEU A 165 0.36 2.63 -0.76
CA LEU A 165 0.79 3.03 0.58
C LEU A 165 -0.23 3.92 1.31
N LEU A 166 -1.27 4.39 0.63
CA LEU A 166 -2.30 5.23 1.26
C LEU A 166 -3.08 4.46 2.34
N VAL A 167 -3.32 3.17 2.16
CA VAL A 167 -3.94 2.33 3.18
C VAL A 167 -2.89 1.83 4.16
N LYS A 168 -3.16 1.98 5.47
CA LYS A 168 -2.26 1.49 6.53
C LYS A 168 -2.04 -0.01 6.38
N LYS A 169 -0.79 -0.42 6.25
CA LYS A 169 -0.41 -1.83 6.12
C LYS A 169 -0.48 -2.54 7.48
N SER A 170 -0.70 -3.84 7.41
CA SER A 170 -0.63 -4.76 8.55
C SER A 170 0.60 -5.65 8.34
N GLN A 171 1.66 -5.39 9.11
CA GLN A 171 2.93 -6.12 8.99
C GLN A 171 2.93 -7.34 9.89
N TRP A 172 3.30 -8.48 9.34
CA TRP A 172 3.36 -9.78 10.02
C TRP A 172 4.69 -10.46 9.76
N ILE A 173 5.14 -11.21 10.77
CA ILE A 173 6.26 -12.13 10.68
C ILE A 173 5.70 -13.51 10.95
N PHE A 174 5.87 -14.43 10.00
CA PHE A 174 5.43 -15.81 10.11
C PHE A 174 6.60 -16.77 10.04
N GLY A 175 6.50 -17.84 10.79
CA GLY A 175 7.41 -18.97 10.77
C GLY A 175 6.74 -20.18 11.38
N GLY A 176 7.32 -21.35 11.16
CA GLY A 176 6.90 -22.58 11.81
C GLY A 176 7.39 -22.66 13.26
N ASP A 177 7.08 -23.78 13.90
CA ASP A 177 7.49 -24.08 15.25
C ASP A 177 9.02 -24.09 15.43
N GLY A 178 9.75 -24.63 14.45
CA GLY A 178 11.21 -24.62 14.46
C GLY A 178 11.80 -23.22 14.53
N TRP A 179 11.25 -22.28 13.77
CA TRP A 179 11.67 -20.87 13.80
C TRP A 179 11.23 -20.16 15.08
N ALA A 180 9.98 -20.37 15.51
CA ALA A 180 9.38 -19.61 16.62
C ALA A 180 9.86 -20.08 17.98
N TYR A 181 10.20 -21.36 18.13
CA TYR A 181 10.52 -21.98 19.42
C TYR A 181 11.91 -22.62 19.46
N ASP A 182 12.68 -22.54 18.38
CA ASP A 182 14.01 -23.16 18.26
C ASP A 182 14.01 -24.66 18.52
N ILE A 183 13.02 -25.35 17.99
CA ILE A 183 12.81 -26.78 18.16
C ILE A 183 13.44 -27.57 17.01
#